data_2cf95f1edcf9b9bf2e3c45f016323876
#
_entry.id   2cf95f1edcf9b9bf2e3c45f016323876
#
_cell.length_a   1.000
_cell.length_b   1.000
_cell.length_c   1.000
_cell.angle_alpha   90.00
_cell.angle_beta   90.00
_cell.angle_gamma   90.00
#
_symmetry.space_group_name_H-M   'P 1'
#
loop_
_entity.id
_entity.type
_entity.pdbx_description
1 polymer ?
#
loop_
_entity_poly.entity_id
_entity_poly.type
_entity_poly.pdbx_seq_one_letter_code
_entity_poly.pdbx_strand_id
1 'polypeptide(L)'
;IHTAFGKALHSTIEKIFKQEKEGTFDYQKDFSENFQKECSSLPKEILETISEKDKTDFNAQGRELADLVLPASREYFGDFEFISAEENLMEDIEEYKIDDYRYKGFIDLVLRSKSDGTYHIIDWKTCSWGWEPEKKNDAIVTYQLTYYKHFFSRKHKVQSEKIETHFGLLKRTAKKDKV
;
A
#
# COMPACT_ATOMS: atom_id res chain seq x y z
N ILE A 1 -3.56 13.25 -11.85
CA ILE A 1 -4.32 12.00 -11.89
C ILE A 1 -3.58 10.86 -11.15
N HIS A 2 -2.27 10.69 -11.32
CA HIS A 2 -1.50 9.59 -10.70
C HIS A 2 -1.60 9.59 -9.16
N THR A 3 -1.49 10.75 -8.53
CA THR A 3 -1.61 10.88 -7.07
C THR A 3 -3.02 10.55 -6.58
N ALA A 4 -4.05 11.02 -7.29
CA ALA A 4 -5.45 10.72 -6.99
C ALA A 4 -5.71 9.21 -7.10
N PHE A 5 -5.19 8.57 -8.15
CA PHE A 5 -5.28 7.13 -8.34
C PHE A 5 -4.62 6.35 -7.19
N GLY A 6 -3.38 6.72 -6.83
CA GLY A 6 -2.66 6.05 -5.75
C GLY A 6 -3.42 6.14 -4.42
N LYS A 7 -3.86 7.33 -4.03
CA LYS A 7 -4.64 7.53 -2.80
C LYS A 7 -5.95 6.74 -2.79
N ALA A 8 -6.69 6.76 -3.89
CA ALA A 8 -7.94 6.02 -4.00
C ALA A 8 -7.71 4.51 -3.85
N LEU A 9 -6.68 4.00 -4.52
CA LEU A 9 -6.38 2.57 -4.49
C LEU A 9 -5.92 2.12 -3.10
N HIS A 10 -5.03 2.87 -2.43
CA HIS A 10 -4.61 2.58 -1.05
C HIS A 10 -5.82 2.55 -0.10
N SER A 11 -6.71 3.55 -0.18
CA SER A 11 -7.92 3.59 0.65
C SER A 11 -8.84 2.38 0.41
N THR A 12 -8.97 1.93 -0.84
CA THR A 12 -9.77 0.74 -1.16
C THR A 12 -9.10 -0.53 -0.68
N ILE A 13 -7.78 -0.68 -0.87
CA ILE A 13 -7.01 -1.85 -0.39
C ILE A 13 -7.13 -2.00 1.13
N GLU A 14 -7.01 -0.91 1.87
CA GLU A 14 -7.22 -0.91 3.31
C GLU A 14 -8.57 -1.55 3.71
N LYS A 15 -9.64 -1.16 3.02
CA LYS A 15 -10.99 -1.71 3.27
C LYS A 15 -11.10 -3.17 2.84
N ILE A 16 -10.48 -3.57 1.73
CA ILE A 16 -10.45 -4.96 1.26
C ILE A 16 -9.95 -5.88 2.37
N PHE A 17 -8.80 -5.57 2.97
CA PHE A 17 -8.22 -6.41 4.01
C PHE A 17 -8.96 -6.33 5.34
N LYS A 18 -9.53 -5.18 5.70
CA LYS A 18 -10.34 -5.02 6.92
C LYS A 18 -11.66 -5.79 6.85
N GLN A 19 -12.29 -5.83 5.68
CA GLN A 19 -13.64 -6.39 5.48
C GLN A 19 -13.65 -7.76 4.82
N GLU A 20 -12.50 -8.39 4.65
CA GLU A 20 -12.36 -9.70 3.99
C GLU A 20 -13.33 -10.76 4.50
N LYS A 21 -13.70 -10.70 5.78
CA LYS A 21 -14.60 -11.66 6.44
C LYS A 21 -16.09 -11.39 6.17
N GLU A 22 -16.45 -10.24 5.67
CA GLU A 22 -17.84 -9.80 5.58
C GLU A 22 -18.52 -10.11 4.23
N GLY A 23 -17.74 -10.46 3.19
CA GLY A 23 -18.22 -11.06 1.93
C GLY A 23 -19.14 -10.22 1.03
N THR A 24 -19.46 -8.98 1.40
CA THR A 24 -20.46 -8.14 0.71
C THR A 24 -19.90 -6.82 0.13
N PHE A 25 -18.59 -6.61 0.22
CA PHE A 25 -17.98 -5.34 -0.15
C PHE A 25 -17.66 -5.29 -1.66
N ASP A 26 -18.22 -4.31 -2.36
CA ASP A 26 -17.95 -4.05 -3.78
C ASP A 26 -16.68 -3.20 -3.93
N TYR A 27 -15.55 -3.88 -4.10
CA TYR A 27 -14.22 -3.26 -4.23
C TYR A 27 -14.13 -2.31 -5.44
N GLN A 28 -14.75 -2.69 -6.55
CA GLN A 28 -14.72 -1.90 -7.78
C GLN A 28 -15.50 -0.59 -7.62
N LYS A 29 -16.64 -0.66 -6.98
CA LYS A 29 -17.46 0.51 -6.69
C LYS A 29 -16.75 1.44 -5.72
N ASP A 30 -16.22 0.90 -4.63
CA ASP A 30 -15.49 1.69 -3.63
C ASP A 30 -14.29 2.42 -4.25
N PHE A 31 -13.50 1.72 -5.10
CA PHE A 31 -12.41 2.37 -5.82
C PHE A 31 -12.92 3.52 -6.69
N SER A 32 -13.97 3.30 -7.47
CA SER A 32 -14.51 4.30 -8.38
C SER A 32 -14.97 5.56 -7.63
N GLU A 33 -15.65 5.40 -6.50
CA GLU A 33 -16.11 6.50 -5.64
C GLU A 33 -14.93 7.26 -5.03
N ASN A 34 -13.94 6.54 -4.49
CA ASN A 34 -12.72 7.15 -3.95
C ASN A 34 -11.93 7.89 -5.02
N PHE A 35 -11.78 7.30 -6.21
CA PHE A 35 -11.05 7.92 -7.32
C PHE A 35 -11.73 9.20 -7.81
N GLN A 36 -13.05 9.18 -7.95
CA GLN A 36 -13.82 10.38 -8.31
C GLN A 36 -13.64 11.48 -7.25
N LYS A 37 -13.71 11.14 -5.96
CA LYS A 37 -13.50 12.08 -4.87
C LYS A 37 -12.10 12.69 -4.91
N GLU A 38 -11.06 11.87 -5.05
CA GLU A 38 -9.67 12.34 -5.12
C GLU A 38 -9.42 13.20 -6.36
N CYS A 39 -9.99 12.84 -7.52
CA CYS A 39 -9.91 13.67 -8.72
C CYS A 39 -10.59 15.03 -8.49
N SER A 40 -11.77 15.07 -7.88
CA SER A 40 -12.51 16.31 -7.60
C SER A 40 -11.77 17.22 -6.59
N SER A 41 -10.84 16.67 -5.82
CA SER A 41 -10.02 17.41 -4.86
C SER A 41 -8.75 18.01 -5.48
N LEU A 42 -8.47 17.73 -6.75
CA LEU A 42 -7.30 18.29 -7.46
C LEU A 42 -7.52 19.79 -7.74
N PRO A 43 -6.43 20.58 -7.76
CA PRO A 43 -6.50 21.97 -8.23
C PRO A 43 -7.14 22.06 -9.61
N LYS A 44 -7.93 23.11 -9.83
CA LYS A 44 -8.71 23.28 -11.06
C LYS A 44 -7.82 23.26 -12.31
N GLU A 45 -6.66 23.89 -12.24
CA GLU A 45 -5.67 23.94 -13.32
C GLU A 45 -5.18 22.54 -13.72
N ILE A 46 -5.04 21.64 -12.76
CA ILE A 46 -4.66 20.24 -13.01
C ILE A 46 -5.85 19.46 -13.57
N LEU A 47 -7.04 19.66 -12.99
CA LEU A 47 -8.25 18.95 -13.41
C LEU A 47 -8.58 19.23 -14.89
N GLU A 48 -8.40 20.45 -15.36
CA GLU A 48 -8.62 20.87 -16.75
C GLU A 48 -7.65 20.23 -17.75
N THR A 49 -6.47 19.74 -17.29
CA THR A 49 -5.52 19.03 -18.15
C THR A 49 -5.79 17.54 -18.29
N ILE A 50 -6.68 16.97 -17.47
CA ILE A 50 -7.00 15.53 -17.46
C ILE A 50 -8.14 15.26 -18.40
N SER A 51 -7.90 14.48 -19.45
CA SER A 51 -8.96 14.10 -20.40
C SER A 51 -9.97 13.13 -19.76
N GLU A 52 -11.20 13.13 -20.26
CA GLU A 52 -12.22 12.15 -19.85
C GLU A 52 -11.80 10.72 -20.18
N LYS A 53 -11.05 10.54 -21.27
CA LYS A 53 -10.46 9.25 -21.61
C LYS A 53 -9.49 8.78 -20.52
N ASP A 54 -8.58 9.65 -20.06
CA ASP A 54 -7.63 9.29 -19.00
C ASP A 54 -8.37 8.91 -17.72
N LYS A 55 -9.40 9.66 -17.33
CA LYS A 55 -10.21 9.33 -16.15
C LYS A 55 -10.85 7.95 -16.29
N THR A 56 -11.41 7.65 -17.46
CA THR A 56 -12.05 6.36 -17.75
C THR A 56 -11.04 5.23 -17.72
N ASP A 57 -9.87 5.38 -18.35
CA ASP A 57 -8.83 4.37 -18.41
C ASP A 57 -8.24 4.10 -17.01
N PHE A 58 -7.96 5.15 -16.23
CA PHE A 58 -7.49 4.99 -14.85
C PHE A 58 -8.53 4.33 -13.95
N ASN A 59 -9.79 4.70 -14.08
CA ASN A 59 -10.87 4.07 -13.32
C ASN A 59 -10.98 2.57 -13.63
N ALA A 60 -10.93 2.18 -14.88
CA ALA A 60 -10.97 0.77 -15.29
C ALA A 60 -9.77 -0.02 -14.73
N GLN A 61 -8.56 0.54 -14.84
CA GLN A 61 -7.33 -0.06 -14.31
C GLN A 61 -7.37 -0.25 -12.79
N GLY A 62 -7.88 0.73 -12.06
CA GLY A 62 -7.95 0.65 -10.61
C GLY A 62 -9.00 -0.35 -10.11
N ARG A 63 -10.14 -0.45 -10.79
CA ARG A 63 -11.16 -1.48 -10.51
C ARG A 63 -10.59 -2.88 -10.68
N GLU A 64 -9.85 -3.10 -11.76
CA GLU A 64 -9.17 -4.39 -12.00
C GLU A 64 -8.14 -4.72 -10.90
N LEU A 65 -7.31 -3.73 -10.49
CA LEU A 65 -6.35 -3.92 -9.41
C LEU A 65 -7.04 -4.19 -8.06
N ALA A 66 -8.14 -3.52 -7.77
CA ALA A 66 -8.90 -3.75 -6.55
C ALA A 66 -9.40 -5.20 -6.43
N ASP A 67 -9.82 -5.82 -7.55
CA ASP A 67 -10.22 -7.23 -7.57
C ASP A 67 -9.04 -8.19 -7.42
N LEU A 68 -7.85 -7.80 -7.89
CA LEU A 68 -6.68 -8.69 -7.95
C LEU A 68 -5.83 -8.68 -6.69
N VAL A 69 -5.84 -7.61 -5.90
CA VAL A 69 -4.90 -7.44 -4.79
C VAL A 69 -5.02 -8.52 -3.73
N LEU A 70 -6.22 -8.90 -3.33
CA LEU A 70 -6.43 -9.91 -2.30
C LEU A 70 -6.09 -11.33 -2.81
N PRO A 71 -6.56 -11.79 -3.99
CA PRO A 71 -6.13 -13.06 -4.56
C PRO A 71 -4.61 -13.18 -4.72
N ALA A 72 -3.95 -12.15 -5.26
CA ALA A 72 -2.50 -12.13 -5.43
C ALA A 72 -1.76 -12.18 -4.08
N SER A 73 -2.28 -11.47 -3.07
CA SER A 73 -1.70 -11.54 -1.72
C SER A 73 -1.84 -12.93 -1.11
N ARG A 74 -2.95 -13.62 -1.33
CA ARG A 74 -3.13 -15.00 -0.87
C ARG A 74 -2.23 -15.98 -1.62
N GLU A 75 -2.05 -15.78 -2.91
CA GLU A 75 -1.12 -16.61 -3.70
C GLU A 75 0.32 -16.45 -3.21
N TYR A 76 0.75 -15.22 -2.89
CA TYR A 76 2.13 -14.93 -2.49
C TYR A 76 2.43 -15.27 -1.02
N PHE A 77 1.55 -14.87 -0.09
CA PHE A 77 1.76 -15.01 1.36
C PHE A 77 1.12 -16.28 1.95
N GLY A 78 0.30 -16.99 1.17
CA GLY A 78 -0.48 -18.13 1.67
C GLY A 78 -1.60 -17.70 2.63
N ASP A 79 -1.89 -18.53 3.62
CA ASP A 79 -2.86 -18.23 4.68
C ASP A 79 -2.28 -17.24 5.68
N PHE A 80 -2.97 -16.13 5.86
CA PHE A 80 -2.56 -15.06 6.76
C PHE A 80 -3.71 -14.55 7.63
N GLU A 81 -3.34 -13.86 8.68
CA GLU A 81 -4.19 -13.04 9.53
C GLU A 81 -3.93 -11.57 9.21
N PHE A 82 -4.99 -10.78 9.04
CA PHE A 82 -4.90 -9.32 8.97
C PHE A 82 -4.56 -8.77 10.36
N ILE A 83 -3.51 -7.97 10.45
CA ILE A 83 -3.06 -7.33 11.70
C ILE A 83 -3.46 -5.87 11.73
N SER A 84 -2.99 -5.08 10.75
CA SER A 84 -3.29 -3.66 10.67
C SER A 84 -3.16 -3.12 9.24
N ALA A 85 -3.80 -1.98 8.98
CA ALA A 85 -3.59 -1.16 7.79
C ALA A 85 -3.51 0.31 8.21
N GLU A 86 -2.77 1.12 7.41
CA GLU A 86 -2.46 2.53 7.73
C GLU A 86 -1.91 2.69 9.15
N GLU A 87 -1.04 1.76 9.55
CA GLU A 87 -0.50 1.75 10.90
C GLU A 87 0.45 2.91 11.14
N ASN A 88 0.06 3.79 12.04
CA ASN A 88 0.87 4.94 12.43
C ASN A 88 2.04 4.52 13.32
N LEU A 89 3.25 4.78 12.85
CA LEU A 89 4.48 4.72 13.64
C LEU A 89 4.86 6.13 14.06
N MET A 90 4.79 6.42 15.35
CA MET A 90 5.22 7.68 15.94
C MET A 90 6.12 7.37 17.12
N GLU A 91 7.40 7.14 16.81
CA GLU A 91 8.36 6.53 17.73
C GLU A 91 9.53 7.48 18.04
N ASP A 92 9.97 7.47 19.29
CA ASP A 92 11.14 8.23 19.69
C ASP A 92 12.42 7.65 19.08
N ILE A 93 13.31 8.53 18.63
CA ILE A 93 14.61 8.13 18.09
C ILE A 93 15.63 8.20 19.25
N GLU A 94 15.85 7.06 19.90
CA GLU A 94 16.67 6.99 21.13
C GLU A 94 18.12 7.44 20.94
N GLU A 95 18.68 7.31 19.74
CA GLU A 95 20.06 7.69 19.43
C GLU A 95 20.29 9.20 19.40
N TYR A 96 19.23 9.95 19.16
CA TYR A 96 19.24 11.40 19.17
C TYR A 96 18.47 11.86 20.41
N LYS A 97 19.15 12.09 21.53
CA LYS A 97 18.59 12.74 22.73
C LYS A 97 18.23 14.23 22.49
N ILE A 98 17.63 14.50 21.35
CA ILE A 98 17.09 15.80 20.99
C ILE A 98 15.59 15.69 21.26
N ASP A 99 15.14 16.30 22.33
CA ASP A 99 13.83 16.13 22.97
C ASP A 99 12.60 16.33 22.07
N ASP A 100 12.73 16.71 20.79
CA ASP A 100 11.62 17.07 19.91
C ASP A 100 11.51 16.29 18.60
N TYR A 101 12.39 15.32 18.32
CA TYR A 101 12.36 14.58 17.04
C TYR A 101 11.86 13.16 17.21
N ARG A 102 10.79 12.82 16.45
CA ARG A 102 10.22 11.49 16.38
C ARG A 102 10.24 10.96 14.96
N TYR A 103 10.42 9.68 14.83
CA TYR A 103 10.13 9.00 13.57
C TYR A 103 8.63 8.98 13.34
N LYS A 104 8.20 9.43 12.17
CA LYS A 104 6.81 9.32 11.73
C LYS A 104 6.73 8.54 10.44
N GLY A 105 5.98 7.46 10.44
CA GLY A 105 5.71 6.64 9.26
C GLY A 105 4.31 6.05 9.30
N PHE A 106 3.84 5.61 8.16
CA PHE A 106 2.58 4.87 8.03
C PHE A 106 2.84 3.60 7.23
N ILE A 107 2.54 2.46 7.82
CA ILE A 107 2.64 1.16 7.15
C ILE A 107 1.30 0.89 6.48
N ASP A 108 1.31 0.71 5.16
CA ASP A 108 0.07 0.50 4.40
C ASP A 108 -0.66 -0.78 4.84
N LEU A 109 0.07 -1.90 5.07
CA LEU A 109 -0.53 -3.17 5.46
C LEU A 109 0.42 -4.03 6.26
N VAL A 110 -0.09 -4.67 7.31
CA VAL A 110 0.60 -5.71 8.07
C VAL A 110 -0.25 -6.98 8.09
N LEU A 111 0.34 -8.07 7.63
CA LEU A 111 -0.21 -9.41 7.67
C LEU A 111 0.66 -10.30 8.58
N ARG A 112 0.07 -11.37 9.11
CA ARG A 112 0.81 -12.39 9.84
C ARG A 112 0.54 -13.75 9.23
N SER A 113 1.59 -14.44 8.78
CA SER A 113 1.49 -15.80 8.28
C SER A 113 0.96 -16.74 9.37
N LYS A 114 -0.04 -17.57 9.03
CA LYS A 114 -0.58 -18.56 9.94
C LYS A 114 0.32 -19.80 10.07
N SER A 115 1.18 -20.06 9.08
CA SER A 115 2.02 -21.24 9.05
C SER A 115 3.21 -21.15 10.01
N ASP A 116 3.86 -19.99 10.11
CA ASP A 116 5.11 -19.81 10.87
C ASP A 116 5.12 -18.57 11.77
N GLY A 117 4.05 -17.76 11.73
CA GLY A 117 3.88 -16.56 12.53
C GLY A 117 4.72 -15.36 12.09
N THR A 118 5.30 -15.40 10.89
CA THR A 118 6.07 -14.29 10.30
C THR A 118 5.15 -13.11 10.01
N TYR A 119 5.59 -11.91 10.39
CA TYR A 119 4.91 -10.66 10.04
C TYR A 119 5.40 -10.15 8.71
N HIS A 120 4.48 -9.81 7.82
CA HIS A 120 4.77 -9.22 6.52
C HIS A 120 4.32 -7.76 6.54
N ILE A 121 5.27 -6.84 6.43
CA ILE A 121 5.03 -5.41 6.28
C ILE A 121 5.03 -5.11 4.80
N ILE A 122 3.92 -4.62 4.28
CA ILE A 122 3.74 -4.33 2.87
C ILE A 122 3.55 -2.82 2.69
N ASP A 123 4.32 -2.24 1.77
CA ASP A 123 4.15 -0.87 1.29
C ASP A 123 3.75 -0.91 -0.18
N TRP A 124 2.53 -0.44 -0.46
CA TRP A 124 1.96 -0.48 -1.80
C TRP A 124 2.50 0.64 -2.67
N LYS A 125 2.92 0.31 -3.87
CA LYS A 125 3.42 1.29 -4.84
C LYS A 125 2.72 1.15 -6.17
N THR A 126 1.99 2.19 -6.58
CA THR A 126 1.37 2.25 -7.91
C THR A 126 2.41 2.58 -8.97
N CYS A 127 2.40 1.83 -10.06
CA CYS A 127 3.28 2.04 -11.21
C CYS A 127 2.58 1.62 -12.50
N SER A 128 3.16 1.94 -13.66
CA SER A 128 2.61 1.52 -14.94
C SER A 128 2.96 0.06 -15.25
N TRP A 129 4.24 -0.29 -15.22
CA TRP A 129 4.74 -1.60 -15.68
C TRP A 129 5.48 -2.41 -14.61
N GLY A 130 5.98 -1.75 -13.59
CA GLY A 130 6.87 -2.29 -12.57
C GLY A 130 8.01 -1.33 -12.28
N TRP A 131 9.02 -1.82 -11.59
CA TRP A 131 10.20 -1.04 -11.24
C TRP A 131 11.43 -1.58 -11.96
N GLU A 132 12.19 -0.67 -12.54
CA GLU A 132 13.51 -0.95 -13.07
C GLU A 132 14.50 -1.33 -11.95
N PRO A 133 15.58 -2.09 -12.28
CA PRO A 133 16.56 -2.55 -11.30
C PRO A 133 17.17 -1.41 -10.45
N GLU A 134 17.42 -0.25 -11.06
CA GLU A 134 17.96 0.92 -10.39
C GLU A 134 17.05 1.40 -9.27
N LYS A 135 15.74 1.47 -9.52
CA LYS A 135 14.76 1.86 -8.51
C LYS A 135 14.60 0.83 -7.38
N LYS A 136 14.75 -0.45 -7.70
CA LYS A 136 14.72 -1.53 -6.68
C LYS A 136 15.90 -1.46 -5.73
N ASN A 137 17.04 -0.94 -6.21
CA ASN A 137 18.29 -0.80 -5.46
C ASN A 137 18.50 0.61 -4.89
N ASP A 138 17.56 1.53 -5.09
CA ASP A 138 17.65 2.89 -4.55
C ASP A 138 17.58 2.84 -3.02
N ALA A 139 18.65 3.31 -2.37
CA ALA A 139 18.78 3.32 -0.92
C ALA A 139 17.66 4.13 -0.25
N ILE A 140 17.23 5.26 -0.83
CA ILE A 140 16.17 6.10 -0.27
C ILE A 140 14.85 5.32 -0.24
N VAL A 141 14.58 4.56 -1.30
CA VAL A 141 13.37 3.72 -1.39
C VAL A 141 13.45 2.57 -0.38
N THR A 142 14.58 1.85 -0.34
CA THR A 142 14.73 0.67 0.53
C THR A 142 14.80 1.02 2.02
N TYR A 143 15.33 2.19 2.39
CA TYR A 143 15.36 2.65 3.79
C TYR A 143 13.96 2.81 4.38
N GLN A 144 12.94 3.12 3.59
CA GLN A 144 11.56 3.17 4.09
C GLN A 144 11.16 1.86 4.78
N LEU A 145 11.39 0.72 4.10
CA LEU A 145 11.09 -0.60 4.66
C LEU A 145 11.97 -0.96 5.84
N THR A 146 13.24 -0.55 5.83
CA THR A 146 14.16 -0.75 6.95
C THR A 146 13.65 -0.05 8.21
N TYR A 147 13.22 1.21 8.08
CA TYR A 147 12.65 1.96 9.20
C TYR A 147 11.32 1.37 9.67
N TYR A 148 10.45 0.95 8.76
CA TYR A 148 9.20 0.28 9.13
C TYR A 148 9.47 -0.97 9.95
N LYS A 149 10.37 -1.84 9.51
CA LYS A 149 10.77 -3.05 10.24
C LYS A 149 11.32 -2.72 11.63
N HIS A 150 12.24 -1.76 11.71
CA HIS A 150 12.86 -1.34 12.97
C HIS A 150 11.82 -0.84 13.97
N PHE A 151 11.02 0.15 13.59
CA PHE A 151 10.07 0.77 14.50
C PHE A 151 8.86 -0.12 14.82
N PHE A 152 8.41 -0.95 13.87
CA PHE A 152 7.39 -1.95 14.12
C PHE A 152 7.86 -3.00 15.13
N SER A 153 9.09 -3.51 14.97
CA SER A 153 9.73 -4.45 15.91
C SER A 153 9.72 -3.89 17.34
N ARG A 154 10.13 -2.64 17.50
CA ARG A 154 10.16 -1.97 18.81
C ARG A 154 8.77 -1.77 19.40
N LYS A 155 7.85 -1.20 18.63
CA LYS A 155 6.48 -0.89 19.05
C LYS A 155 5.72 -2.13 19.51
N HIS A 156 5.84 -3.21 18.75
CA HIS A 156 5.09 -4.45 19.00
C HIS A 156 5.90 -5.51 19.77
N LYS A 157 7.16 -5.23 20.08
CA LYS A 157 8.08 -6.19 20.76
C LYS A 157 8.20 -7.51 20.01
N VAL A 158 8.19 -7.44 18.67
CA VAL A 158 8.39 -8.58 17.77
C VAL A 158 9.86 -8.65 17.40
N GLN A 159 10.44 -9.86 17.45
CA GLN A 159 11.82 -10.07 17.02
C GLN A 159 11.99 -9.74 15.53
N SER A 160 13.06 -9.03 15.18
CA SER A 160 13.30 -8.55 13.83
C SER A 160 13.36 -9.68 12.79
N GLU A 161 13.83 -10.87 13.20
CA GLU A 161 13.91 -12.08 12.38
C GLU A 161 12.54 -12.64 11.99
N LYS A 162 11.49 -12.25 12.73
CA LYS A 162 10.08 -12.61 12.46
C LYS A 162 9.34 -11.57 11.63
N ILE A 163 10.07 -10.60 11.05
CA ILE A 163 9.47 -9.53 10.24
C ILE A 163 10.11 -9.53 8.86
N GLU A 164 9.31 -9.68 7.83
CA GLU A 164 9.67 -9.49 6.43
C GLU A 164 9.02 -8.23 5.89
N THR A 165 9.68 -7.58 4.93
CA THR A 165 9.20 -6.33 4.35
C THR A 165 9.13 -6.42 2.83
N HIS A 166 8.08 -5.85 2.25
CA HIS A 166 7.75 -5.99 0.84
C HIS A 166 7.31 -4.67 0.23
N PHE A 167 7.72 -4.42 -1.00
CA PHE A 167 7.02 -3.48 -1.87
C PHE A 167 5.99 -4.25 -2.70
N GLY A 168 4.71 -3.97 -2.48
CA GLY A 168 3.63 -4.48 -3.32
C GLY A 168 3.45 -3.59 -4.55
N LEU A 169 3.83 -4.06 -5.74
CA LEU A 169 3.75 -3.25 -6.95
C LEU A 169 2.39 -3.41 -7.64
N LEU A 170 1.60 -2.36 -7.66
CA LEU A 170 0.31 -2.28 -8.32
C LEU A 170 0.50 -1.74 -9.75
N LYS A 171 0.62 -2.66 -10.73
CA LYS A 171 1.04 -2.36 -12.10
C LYS A 171 -0.18 -2.12 -13.00
N ARG A 172 -0.57 -0.87 -13.20
CA ARG A 172 -1.80 -0.45 -13.89
C ARG A 172 -1.96 -1.02 -15.30
N THR A 173 -0.88 -0.98 -16.09
CA THR A 173 -0.92 -1.26 -17.52
C THR A 173 -0.21 -2.57 -17.90
N ALA A 174 0.30 -3.31 -16.93
CA ALA A 174 0.85 -4.62 -17.17
C ALA A 174 -0.24 -5.58 -17.69
N LYS A 175 0.13 -6.44 -18.65
CA LYS A 175 -0.79 -7.45 -19.22
C LYS A 175 -0.92 -8.68 -18.33
N LYS A 176 0.10 -8.95 -17.54
CA LYS A 176 0.19 -10.09 -16.59
C LYS A 176 0.85 -9.61 -15.30
N ASP A 177 0.68 -10.38 -14.24
CA ASP A 177 1.32 -10.15 -12.94
C ASP A 177 1.16 -8.70 -12.48
N LYS A 178 -0.10 -8.24 -12.42
CA LYS A 178 -0.45 -6.86 -12.10
C LYS A 178 -0.18 -6.47 -10.65
N VAL A 179 -0.14 -7.45 -9.77
CA VAL A 179 0.15 -7.29 -8.33
C VAL A 179 1.30 -8.19 -7.95
#